data_edb42c54976b88302dc6bdccdf83a9d2
#
_entry.id   edb42c54976b88302dc6bdccdf83a9d2
#
_cell.length_a   1.000
_cell.length_b   1.000
_cell.length_c   1.000
_cell.angle_alpha   90.00
_cell.angle_beta   90.00
_cell.angle_gamma   90.00
#
_symmetry.space_group_name_H-M   'P 1'
#
loop_
_entity.id
_entity.type
_entity.pdbx_description
1 polymer ?
#
loop_
_entity_poly.entity_id
_entity_poly.type
_entity_poly.pdbx_seq_one_letter_code
_entity_poly.pdbx_strand_id
1 'polypeptide(L)'
;MSDDTEVELCGHETTRGTPCQNPAESCPWHNIESPPKNGRPSKLTHAKQESIAADIEQGRSMRSAARKQDLTPQTVMNWMQRGEGDLEDGKDNEYTDFFERITRAKGYGEEWYMKTIIDLAKENEDHRFLMSLMKQRYPDSWGDTETGVEADTVKLEVSEGVKSTWPDN
;
A
#
# COMPACT_ATOMS: atom_id res chain seq x y z
N MET A 1 -23.35 -46.42 -45.25
CA MET A 1 -22.70 -45.22 -45.79
C MET A 1 -22.13 -44.53 -44.58
N SER A 2 -20.83 -44.77 -44.31
CA SER A 2 -20.12 -44.15 -43.21
C SER A 2 -19.69 -42.75 -43.64
N ASP A 3 -20.22 -41.73 -42.98
CA ASP A 3 -19.89 -40.35 -43.23
C ASP A 3 -18.56 -40.09 -42.51
N ASP A 4 -17.45 -40.34 -43.20
CA ASP A 4 -16.10 -39.98 -42.71
C ASP A 4 -15.96 -38.46 -42.85
N THR A 5 -16.46 -37.72 -41.86
CA THR A 5 -16.18 -36.29 -41.70
C THR A 5 -14.71 -36.17 -41.36
N GLU A 6 -13.84 -35.88 -42.31
CA GLU A 6 -12.44 -35.52 -42.09
C GLU A 6 -12.41 -34.28 -41.22
N VAL A 7 -11.98 -34.45 -39.97
CA VAL A 7 -11.79 -33.34 -39.04
C VAL A 7 -10.52 -32.60 -39.44
N GLU A 8 -10.68 -31.38 -39.94
CA GLU A 8 -9.56 -30.49 -40.25
C GLU A 8 -8.76 -30.15 -38.98
N LEU A 9 -7.46 -30.46 -38.97
CA LEU A 9 -6.59 -30.21 -37.83
C LEU A 9 -6.05 -28.78 -37.85
N CYS A 10 -5.85 -28.18 -36.68
CA CYS A 10 -5.38 -26.81 -36.51
C CYS A 10 -4.03 -26.53 -37.18
N GLY A 11 -3.11 -27.47 -37.18
CA GLY A 11 -1.84 -27.41 -37.93
C GLY A 11 -0.82 -26.35 -37.46
N HIS A 12 -1.14 -25.47 -36.52
CA HIS A 12 -0.23 -24.47 -36.00
C HIS A 12 0.97 -25.14 -35.31
N GLU A 13 2.16 -24.58 -35.48
CA GLU A 13 3.38 -25.09 -34.87
C GLU A 13 3.36 -24.87 -33.33
N THR A 14 3.53 -25.95 -32.59
CA THR A 14 3.63 -25.90 -31.13
C THR A 14 5.04 -25.48 -30.70
N THR A 15 5.20 -25.06 -29.45
CA THR A 15 6.52 -24.70 -28.86
C THR A 15 7.55 -25.83 -28.93
N ARG A 16 7.13 -27.06 -29.28
CA ARG A 16 8.00 -28.24 -29.50
C ARG A 16 8.32 -28.48 -30.96
N GLY A 17 7.91 -27.60 -31.88
CA GLY A 17 8.13 -27.74 -33.32
C GLY A 17 7.27 -28.81 -34.00
N THR A 18 6.20 -29.27 -33.35
CA THR A 18 5.24 -30.24 -33.95
C THR A 18 3.93 -29.54 -34.27
N PRO A 19 3.23 -29.92 -35.38
CA PRO A 19 1.94 -29.33 -35.68
C PRO A 19 0.89 -29.71 -34.62
N CYS A 20 0.02 -28.75 -34.27
CA CYS A 20 -1.09 -28.95 -33.36
C CYS A 20 -2.11 -29.91 -33.96
N GLN A 21 -2.47 -30.96 -33.24
CA GLN A 21 -3.38 -32.01 -33.65
C GLN A 21 -4.82 -31.81 -33.12
N ASN A 22 -5.14 -30.66 -32.58
CA ASN A 22 -6.50 -30.35 -32.17
C ASN A 22 -7.37 -29.99 -33.39
N PRO A 23 -8.70 -30.23 -33.35
CA PRO A 23 -9.59 -29.77 -34.40
C PRO A 23 -9.47 -28.25 -34.59
N ALA A 24 -9.41 -27.80 -35.86
CA ALA A 24 -9.19 -26.38 -36.20
C ALA A 24 -10.27 -25.47 -35.59
N GLU A 25 -11.54 -25.89 -35.66
CA GLU A 25 -12.69 -25.10 -35.19
C GLU A 25 -12.75 -24.93 -33.68
N SER A 26 -12.23 -25.88 -32.91
CA SER A 26 -12.29 -25.90 -31.46
C SER A 26 -10.92 -25.88 -30.78
N CYS A 27 -9.86 -25.53 -31.53
CA CYS A 27 -8.52 -25.49 -30.94
C CYS A 27 -8.42 -24.42 -29.86
N PRO A 28 -8.27 -24.80 -28.56
CA PRO A 28 -8.27 -23.84 -27.48
C PRO A 28 -7.00 -22.99 -27.41
N TRP A 29 -5.96 -23.34 -28.19
CA TRP A 29 -4.64 -22.74 -28.13
C TRP A 29 -4.33 -21.78 -29.29
N HIS A 30 -4.98 -21.97 -30.44
CA HIS A 30 -4.66 -21.24 -31.68
C HIS A 30 -5.87 -20.59 -32.31
N ASN A 31 -7.05 -20.63 -31.67
CA ASN A 31 -8.21 -19.89 -32.15
C ASN A 31 -7.99 -18.40 -31.89
N ILE A 32 -7.87 -17.62 -32.96
CA ILE A 32 -7.38 -16.23 -32.97
C ILE A 32 -8.36 -15.25 -32.29
N GLU A 33 -9.64 -15.59 -32.17
CA GLU A 33 -10.64 -14.69 -31.61
C GLU A 33 -10.63 -14.62 -30.09
N SER A 34 -10.06 -15.62 -29.43
CA SER A 34 -9.90 -15.60 -27.97
C SER A 34 -8.77 -16.54 -27.55
N PRO A 35 -7.51 -16.09 -27.58
CA PRO A 35 -6.44 -16.92 -27.06
C PRO A 35 -6.78 -17.29 -25.60
N PRO A 36 -6.73 -18.59 -25.22
CA PRO A 36 -6.98 -18.98 -23.85
C PRO A 36 -6.03 -18.18 -22.98
N LYS A 37 -6.55 -17.49 -21.98
CA LYS A 37 -5.74 -16.83 -20.97
C LYS A 37 -4.92 -17.92 -20.28
N ASN A 38 -3.71 -18.17 -20.80
CA ASN A 38 -2.80 -19.19 -20.27
C ASN A 38 -2.41 -18.78 -18.86
N GLY A 39 -3.00 -19.43 -17.87
CA GLY A 39 -2.68 -19.23 -16.47
C GLY A 39 -3.86 -19.53 -15.56
N ARG A 40 -3.53 -19.81 -14.31
CA ARG A 40 -4.53 -19.89 -13.24
C ARG A 40 -5.23 -18.52 -13.14
N PRO A 41 -6.59 -18.47 -13.07
CA PRO A 41 -7.30 -17.21 -12.88
C PRO A 41 -6.69 -16.36 -11.78
N SER A 42 -6.57 -15.07 -12.02
CA SER A 42 -6.06 -14.13 -11.02
C SER A 42 -6.89 -14.24 -9.74
N LYS A 43 -6.21 -14.29 -8.60
CA LYS A 43 -6.88 -14.22 -7.30
C LYS A 43 -7.34 -12.79 -6.96
N LEU A 44 -6.91 -11.80 -7.74
CA LEU A 44 -7.28 -10.41 -7.60
C LEU A 44 -8.68 -10.19 -8.20
N THR A 45 -9.72 -10.39 -7.39
CA THR A 45 -11.10 -10.09 -7.77
C THR A 45 -11.50 -8.73 -7.23
N HIS A 46 -12.46 -8.06 -7.87
CA HIS A 46 -12.98 -6.77 -7.43
C HIS A 46 -13.44 -6.79 -5.96
N ALA A 47 -14.16 -7.84 -5.54
CA ALA A 47 -14.60 -8.02 -4.16
C ALA A 47 -13.43 -8.07 -3.16
N LYS A 48 -12.31 -8.71 -3.52
CA LYS A 48 -11.11 -8.75 -2.68
C LYS A 48 -10.41 -7.40 -2.63
N GLN A 49 -10.34 -6.70 -3.75
CA GLN A 49 -9.80 -5.34 -3.79
C GLN A 49 -10.55 -4.41 -2.85
N GLU A 50 -11.89 -4.41 -2.92
CA GLU A 50 -12.75 -3.60 -2.05
C GLU A 50 -12.60 -3.96 -0.58
N SER A 51 -12.60 -5.26 -0.26
CA SER A 51 -12.48 -5.71 1.13
C SER A 51 -11.11 -5.36 1.74
N ILE A 52 -10.02 -5.49 0.97
CA ILE A 52 -8.68 -5.12 1.42
C ILE A 52 -8.60 -3.59 1.61
N ALA A 53 -9.13 -2.81 0.68
CA ALA A 53 -9.14 -1.36 0.78
C ALA A 53 -9.93 -0.89 2.01
N ALA A 54 -11.15 -1.41 2.22
CA ALA A 54 -11.99 -1.07 3.36
C ALA A 54 -11.31 -1.40 4.72
N ASP A 55 -10.59 -2.50 4.81
CA ASP A 55 -9.82 -2.83 6.01
C ASP A 55 -8.67 -1.83 6.25
N ILE A 56 -8.00 -1.38 5.19
CA ILE A 56 -6.91 -0.40 5.28
C ILE A 56 -7.45 0.99 5.64
N GLU A 57 -8.58 1.40 5.09
CA GLU A 57 -9.29 2.65 5.44
C GLU A 57 -9.66 2.72 6.92
N GLN A 58 -9.95 1.57 7.53
CA GLN A 58 -10.17 1.43 8.97
C GLN A 58 -8.87 1.36 9.79
N GLY A 59 -7.74 1.67 9.19
CA GLY A 59 -6.43 1.67 9.83
C GLY A 59 -5.78 0.30 9.99
N ARG A 60 -6.32 -0.79 9.40
CA ARG A 60 -5.67 -2.10 9.47
C ARG A 60 -4.44 -2.15 8.59
N SER A 61 -3.42 -2.88 9.04
CA SER A 61 -2.23 -3.08 8.22
C SER A 61 -2.55 -3.93 6.97
N MET A 62 -1.87 -3.68 5.87
CA MET A 62 -1.98 -4.48 4.63
C MET A 62 -1.78 -5.98 4.91
N ARG A 63 -0.86 -6.33 5.85
CA ARG A 63 -0.63 -7.72 6.26
C ARG A 63 -1.87 -8.34 6.91
N SER A 64 -2.57 -7.60 7.75
CA SER A 64 -3.80 -8.06 8.41
C SER A 64 -4.94 -8.19 7.39
N ALA A 65 -5.11 -7.19 6.53
CA ALA A 65 -6.12 -7.19 5.47
C ALA A 65 -5.92 -8.36 4.48
N ALA A 66 -4.67 -8.66 4.10
CA ALA A 66 -4.35 -9.81 3.25
C ALA A 66 -4.78 -11.14 3.89
N ARG A 67 -4.42 -11.36 5.16
CA ARG A 67 -4.75 -12.60 5.88
C ARG A 67 -6.26 -12.83 6.02
N LYS A 68 -7.02 -11.76 6.21
CA LYS A 68 -8.48 -11.81 6.30
C LYS A 68 -9.14 -12.30 5.00
N GLN A 69 -8.45 -12.13 3.86
CA GLN A 69 -8.88 -12.58 2.54
C GLN A 69 -8.25 -13.92 2.12
N ASP A 70 -7.69 -14.68 3.05
CA ASP A 70 -6.95 -15.93 2.80
C ASP A 70 -5.80 -15.76 1.80
N LEU A 71 -5.16 -14.59 1.84
CA LEU A 71 -4.01 -14.25 1.01
C LEU A 71 -2.75 -14.14 1.84
N THR A 72 -1.61 -14.48 1.23
CA THR A 72 -0.34 -14.16 1.84
C THR A 72 -0.04 -12.66 1.68
N PRO A 73 0.60 -12.01 2.66
CA PRO A 73 1.04 -10.62 2.51
C PRO A 73 1.89 -10.40 1.27
N GLN A 74 2.72 -11.39 0.90
CA GLN A 74 3.55 -11.34 -0.29
C GLN A 74 2.73 -11.25 -1.57
N THR A 75 1.59 -11.95 -1.64
CA THR A 75 0.69 -11.87 -2.81
C THR A 75 0.20 -10.45 -3.02
N VAL A 76 -0.24 -9.78 -1.95
CA VAL A 76 -0.73 -8.40 -2.01
C VAL A 76 0.39 -7.43 -2.35
N MET A 77 1.59 -7.63 -1.79
CA MET A 77 2.76 -6.83 -2.14
C MET A 77 3.13 -6.96 -3.63
N ASN A 78 3.11 -8.18 -4.17
CA ASN A 78 3.39 -8.42 -5.59
C ASN A 78 2.37 -7.73 -6.51
N TRP A 79 1.09 -7.70 -6.10
CA TRP A 79 0.05 -6.97 -6.84
C TRP A 79 0.28 -5.46 -6.81
N MET A 80 0.69 -4.92 -5.66
CA MET A 80 1.05 -3.50 -5.52
C MET A 80 2.24 -3.13 -6.40
N GLN A 81 3.32 -3.89 -6.35
CA GLN A 81 4.52 -3.65 -7.18
C GLN A 81 4.21 -3.73 -8.68
N ARG A 82 3.37 -4.71 -9.07
CA ARG A 82 2.94 -4.83 -10.45
C ARG A 82 2.08 -3.63 -10.88
N GLY A 83 1.13 -3.22 -10.05
CA GLY A 83 0.27 -2.08 -10.34
C GLY A 83 1.04 -0.77 -10.46
N GLU A 84 2.03 -0.56 -9.59
CA GLU A 84 2.94 0.59 -9.62
C GLU A 84 3.73 0.62 -10.94
N GLY A 85 4.39 -0.50 -11.32
CA GLY A 85 5.13 -0.58 -12.57
C GLY A 85 4.25 -0.49 -13.81
N ASP A 86 3.06 -1.10 -13.81
CA ASP A 86 2.12 -0.99 -14.92
C ASP A 86 1.59 0.45 -15.07
N LEU A 87 1.42 1.19 -13.97
CA LEU A 87 1.03 2.61 -13.99
C LEU A 87 2.15 3.50 -14.56
N GLU A 88 3.41 3.25 -14.18
CA GLU A 88 4.57 3.94 -14.75
C GLU A 88 4.71 3.71 -16.26
N ASP A 89 4.36 2.51 -16.72
CA ASP A 89 4.32 2.15 -18.15
C ASP A 89 3.09 2.71 -18.88
N GLY A 90 2.19 3.41 -18.20
CA GLY A 90 0.94 3.96 -18.78
C GLY A 90 -0.10 2.88 -19.12
N LYS A 91 -0.03 1.72 -18.49
CA LYS A 91 -1.01 0.63 -18.66
C LYS A 91 -2.16 0.82 -17.68
N ASP A 92 -3.38 0.53 -18.17
CA ASP A 92 -4.61 0.54 -17.38
C ASP A 92 -5.13 -0.90 -17.26
N ASN A 93 -5.12 -1.45 -16.03
CA ASN A 93 -5.53 -2.83 -15.76
C ASN A 93 -5.92 -3.05 -14.28
N GLU A 94 -6.36 -4.27 -13.95
CA GLU A 94 -6.79 -4.64 -12.59
C GLU A 94 -5.74 -4.38 -11.49
N TYR A 95 -4.43 -4.34 -11.82
CA TYR A 95 -3.36 -4.11 -10.85
C TYR A 95 -3.12 -2.62 -10.63
N THR A 96 -3.26 -1.78 -11.69
CA THR A 96 -3.22 -0.32 -11.55
C THR A 96 -4.39 0.19 -10.74
N ASP A 97 -5.62 -0.30 -11.01
CA ASP A 97 -6.80 0.00 -10.20
C ASP A 97 -6.60 -0.38 -8.73
N PHE A 98 -6.04 -1.55 -8.49
CA PHE A 98 -5.75 -2.02 -7.14
C PHE A 98 -4.72 -1.13 -6.44
N PHE A 99 -3.62 -0.79 -7.11
CA PHE A 99 -2.57 0.08 -6.58
C PHE A 99 -3.11 1.45 -6.18
N GLU A 100 -3.86 2.10 -7.07
CA GLU A 100 -4.47 3.40 -6.78
C GLU A 100 -5.46 3.34 -5.63
N ARG A 101 -6.32 2.32 -5.61
CA ARG A 101 -7.31 2.09 -4.56
C ARG A 101 -6.64 1.92 -3.19
N ILE A 102 -5.62 1.08 -3.10
CA ILE A 102 -4.89 0.84 -1.84
C ILE A 102 -4.10 2.07 -1.41
N THR A 103 -3.51 2.81 -2.34
CA THR A 103 -2.80 4.06 -2.04
C THR A 103 -3.75 5.10 -1.44
N ARG A 104 -4.94 5.24 -1.99
CA ARG A 104 -6.00 6.10 -1.44
C ARG A 104 -6.48 5.62 -0.07
N ALA A 105 -6.72 4.32 0.07
CA ALA A 105 -7.15 3.70 1.33
C ALA A 105 -6.15 3.92 2.47
N LYS A 106 -4.84 3.90 2.18
CA LYS A 106 -3.78 4.23 3.16
C LYS A 106 -3.92 5.66 3.68
N GLY A 107 -4.19 6.61 2.78
CA GLY A 107 -4.41 8.01 3.17
C GLY A 107 -5.60 8.16 4.13
N TYR A 108 -6.73 7.54 3.83
CA TYR A 108 -7.90 7.56 4.72
C TYR A 108 -7.65 6.85 6.06
N GLY A 109 -6.94 5.71 6.04
CA GLY A 109 -6.56 5.01 7.26
C GLY A 109 -5.63 5.85 8.16
N GLU A 110 -4.70 6.58 7.58
CA GLU A 110 -3.83 7.50 8.30
C GLU A 110 -4.63 8.67 8.90
N GLU A 111 -5.53 9.27 8.13
CA GLU A 111 -6.42 10.33 8.60
C GLU A 111 -7.28 9.86 9.78
N TRP A 112 -7.85 8.65 9.70
CA TRP A 112 -8.64 8.05 10.75
C TRP A 112 -7.84 7.90 12.05
N TYR A 113 -6.59 7.40 11.97
CA TYR A 113 -5.72 7.29 13.15
C TYR A 113 -5.37 8.65 13.71
N MET A 114 -4.98 9.59 12.86
CA MET A 114 -4.61 10.94 13.29
C MET A 114 -5.75 11.62 14.03
N LYS A 115 -6.96 11.54 13.49
CA LYS A 115 -8.16 12.09 14.13
C LYS A 115 -8.41 11.44 15.50
N THR A 116 -8.42 10.10 15.54
CA THR A 116 -8.68 9.36 16.79
C THR A 116 -7.66 9.70 17.87
N ILE A 117 -6.38 9.74 17.52
CA ILE A 117 -5.27 10.04 18.44
C ILE A 117 -5.36 11.48 18.95
N ILE A 118 -5.66 12.44 18.07
CA ILE A 118 -5.79 13.84 18.44
C ILE A 118 -7.00 14.04 19.35
N ASP A 119 -8.12 13.39 19.06
CA ASP A 119 -9.34 13.51 19.86
C ASP A 119 -9.12 12.91 21.27
N LEU A 120 -8.48 11.74 21.37
CA LEU A 120 -8.12 11.13 22.65
C LEU A 120 -7.15 12.00 23.45
N ALA A 121 -6.15 12.59 22.78
CA ALA A 121 -5.18 13.46 23.46
C ALA A 121 -5.82 14.75 23.97
N LYS A 122 -6.80 15.31 23.25
CA LYS A 122 -7.58 16.47 23.69
C LYS A 122 -8.47 16.14 24.89
N GLU A 123 -9.15 14.99 24.84
CA GLU A 123 -10.01 14.53 25.94
C GLU A 123 -9.23 14.30 27.23
N ASN A 124 -8.00 13.83 27.12
CA ASN A 124 -7.12 13.58 28.26
C ASN A 124 -6.19 14.77 28.63
N GLU A 125 -6.30 15.90 27.92
CA GLU A 125 -5.43 17.08 28.08
C GLU A 125 -3.92 16.73 27.95
N ASP A 126 -3.58 15.71 27.13
CA ASP A 126 -2.21 15.22 26.97
C ASP A 126 -1.44 16.05 25.93
N HIS A 127 -1.02 17.23 26.36
CA HIS A 127 -0.23 18.13 25.52
C HIS A 127 1.15 17.55 25.16
N ARG A 128 1.74 16.72 26.02
CA ARG A 128 3.06 16.12 25.77
C ARG A 128 2.99 15.14 24.60
N PHE A 129 1.93 14.33 24.58
CA PHE A 129 1.70 13.40 23.47
C PHE A 129 1.48 14.15 22.16
N LEU A 130 0.65 15.20 22.14
CA LEU A 130 0.42 16.02 20.95
C LEU A 130 1.73 16.65 20.43
N MET A 131 2.56 17.19 21.33
CA MET A 131 3.86 17.74 20.96
C MET A 131 4.80 16.68 20.39
N SER A 132 4.83 15.47 20.98
CA SER A 132 5.64 14.35 20.47
C SER A 132 5.19 13.94 19.07
N LEU A 133 3.87 13.87 18.82
CA LEU A 133 3.30 13.57 17.52
C LEU A 133 3.68 14.61 16.46
N MET A 134 3.61 15.90 16.83
CA MET A 134 3.99 17.01 15.94
C MET A 134 5.48 16.96 15.57
N LYS A 135 6.35 16.66 16.52
CA LYS A 135 7.79 16.49 16.28
C LYS A 135 8.09 15.34 15.33
N GLN A 136 7.38 14.21 15.46
CA GLN A 136 7.55 13.06 14.58
C GLN A 136 6.99 13.30 13.17
N ARG A 137 5.85 13.98 13.08
CA ARG A 137 5.16 14.22 11.80
C ARG A 137 5.80 15.33 10.98
N TYR A 138 6.29 16.35 11.65
CA TYR A 138 6.85 17.55 11.06
C TYR A 138 8.23 17.87 11.65
N PRO A 139 9.22 16.98 11.44
CA PRO A 139 10.53 17.14 12.06
C PRO A 139 11.21 18.46 11.70
N ASP A 140 11.00 18.96 10.50
CA ASP A 140 11.61 20.22 10.03
C ASP A 140 11.04 21.46 10.74
N SER A 141 9.80 21.39 11.24
CA SER A 141 9.11 22.53 11.87
C SER A 141 9.00 22.40 13.39
N TRP A 142 8.93 21.17 13.90
CA TRP A 142 8.66 20.85 15.31
C TRP A 142 9.69 19.90 15.92
N GLY A 143 10.60 19.34 15.10
CA GLY A 143 11.67 18.50 15.59
C GLY A 143 12.55 19.26 16.58
N ASP A 144 13.18 18.52 17.49
CA ASP A 144 14.24 19.10 18.27
C ASP A 144 15.34 19.48 17.29
N THR A 145 15.46 20.76 16.99
CA THR A 145 16.63 21.26 16.28
C THR A 145 17.81 20.85 17.14
N GLU A 146 18.59 19.86 16.68
CA GLU A 146 20.01 19.80 17.02
C GLU A 146 20.65 21.04 16.39
N THR A 147 20.20 22.22 16.80
CA THR A 147 21.05 23.36 16.73
C THR A 147 22.15 23.03 17.68
N GLY A 148 23.31 22.70 17.13
CA GLY A 148 24.59 22.85 17.82
C GLY A 148 24.85 24.34 18.12
N VAL A 149 23.89 25.02 18.68
CA VAL A 149 24.06 26.15 19.55
C VAL A 149 24.57 25.49 20.82
N GLU A 150 25.89 25.40 20.94
CA GLU A 150 26.50 25.41 22.29
C GLU A 150 25.62 26.36 23.06
N ALA A 151 24.93 25.85 24.09
CA ALA A 151 24.22 26.69 25.02
C ALA A 151 25.27 27.63 25.54
N ASP A 152 25.34 28.83 24.95
CA ASP A 152 26.04 29.93 25.56
C ASP A 152 25.48 29.99 26.97
N THR A 153 26.24 29.45 27.90
CA THR A 153 25.93 29.50 29.31
C THR A 153 25.91 30.99 29.59
N VAL A 154 24.71 31.58 29.53
CA VAL A 154 24.48 32.94 30.00
C VAL A 154 24.83 32.88 31.48
N LYS A 155 26.09 33.19 31.81
CA LYS A 155 26.50 33.44 33.16
C LYS A 155 25.74 34.67 33.62
N LEU A 156 24.63 34.44 34.28
CA LEU A 156 23.96 35.48 35.05
C LEU A 156 24.88 35.87 36.18
N GLU A 157 25.71 36.89 35.97
CA GLU A 157 26.40 37.57 37.07
C GLU A 157 25.32 38.32 37.85
N VAL A 158 24.81 37.65 38.90
CA VAL A 158 23.94 38.31 39.88
C VAL A 158 24.82 39.27 40.65
N SER A 159 24.66 40.57 40.39
CA SER A 159 25.37 41.60 41.14
C SER A 159 25.11 41.43 42.63
N GLU A 160 26.13 41.60 43.46
CA GLU A 160 26.07 41.38 44.92
C GLU A 160 24.96 42.15 45.64
N GLY A 161 24.42 43.21 45.04
CA GLY A 161 23.30 43.98 45.57
C GLY A 161 21.94 43.26 45.63
N VAL A 162 21.77 42.13 44.96
CA VAL A 162 20.49 41.39 44.95
C VAL A 162 20.42 40.29 46.01
N LYS A 163 21.57 39.92 46.60
CA LYS A 163 21.62 38.87 47.64
C LYS A 163 21.05 39.27 48.98
N SER A 164 20.84 40.57 49.21
CA SER A 164 20.41 41.08 50.54
C SER A 164 18.91 41.25 50.74
N THR A 165 18.09 40.84 49.75
CA THR A 165 16.64 41.09 49.81
C THR A 165 15.77 39.82 49.97
N TRP A 166 16.37 38.66 50.21
CA TRP A 166 15.62 37.46 50.50
C TRP A 166 15.51 37.29 52.02
N PRO A 167 14.29 37.21 52.58
CA PRO A 167 14.14 36.91 54.00
C PRO A 167 14.53 35.47 54.27
N ASP A 168 15.41 35.27 55.25
CA ASP A 168 15.70 33.95 55.80
C ASP A 168 14.45 33.39 56.48
N ASN A 169 14.02 32.22 55.94
CA ASN A 169 12.94 31.45 56.50
C ASN A 169 13.48 30.12 57.02
#